data_0d3c526229a128e530cdf5235afa0839
#
_entry.id   0d3c526229a128e530cdf5235afa0839
#
_cell.length_a   1.000
_cell.length_b   1.000
_cell.length_c   1.000
_cell.angle_alpha   90.00
_cell.angle_beta   90.00
_cell.angle_gamma   90.00
#
_symmetry.space_group_name_H-M   'P 1'
#
loop_
_entity.id
_entity.type
_entity.pdbx_description
1 polymer ?
#
loop_
_entity_poly.entity_id
_entity_poly.type
_entity_poly.pdbx_seq_one_letter_code
_entity_poly.pdbx_strand_id
1 'polypeptide(L)'
;MRKLTILKPDDWHLHVRSGGELQSVIGMSSAQMGRAIIMPNLSPPITSVEQALIYREEILGALPNGHTFEPLMVLYLTDNTSVKEIELAANNEFIKAAKLYPSGATTNSDKGVTDVSKIYPVLESMQKNGMPLLVHGEITHKEVDIFDREAAFIDQVLEKTIKNFPSLKVVFEHITTKDAKDFVLSCKDNVAATITPHHLLANRNNMLVGGIQPHYY
;
A
#
# COMPACT_ATOMS: atom_id res chain seq x y z
N MET A 1 -31.95 16.61 -13.36
CA MET A 1 -30.78 15.90 -12.80
C MET A 1 -30.06 16.82 -11.81
N ARG A 2 -29.68 16.33 -10.65
CA ARG A 2 -28.77 17.08 -9.76
C ARG A 2 -27.35 16.97 -10.32
N LYS A 3 -26.67 18.10 -10.55
CA LYS A 3 -25.28 18.13 -11.00
C LYS A 3 -24.38 18.25 -9.77
N LEU A 4 -23.39 17.35 -9.65
CA LEU A 4 -22.32 17.42 -8.65
C LEU A 4 -21.01 17.79 -9.37
N THR A 5 -20.32 18.81 -8.86
CA THR A 5 -19.00 19.19 -9.35
C THR A 5 -18.00 18.97 -8.22
N ILE A 6 -16.99 18.16 -8.45
CA ILE A 6 -15.91 17.84 -7.49
C ILE A 6 -14.55 18.03 -8.17
N LEU A 7 -13.50 18.18 -7.37
CA LEU A 7 -12.13 18.04 -7.88
C LEU A 7 -11.93 16.61 -8.41
N LYS A 8 -11.07 16.46 -9.42
CA LYS A 8 -10.69 15.12 -9.91
C LYS A 8 -10.04 14.37 -8.75
N PRO A 9 -10.57 13.19 -8.34
CA PRO A 9 -10.06 12.49 -7.16
C PRO A 9 -8.70 11.85 -7.40
N ASP A 10 -8.03 11.49 -6.32
CA ASP A 10 -6.82 10.68 -6.31
C ASP A 10 -7.13 9.27 -5.77
N ASP A 11 -6.42 8.27 -6.25
CA ASP A 11 -6.46 6.90 -5.72
C ASP A 11 -5.20 6.64 -4.87
N TRP A 12 -5.38 6.38 -3.58
CA TRP A 12 -4.26 6.21 -2.66
C TRP A 12 -3.78 4.76 -2.53
N HIS A 13 -4.33 3.82 -3.34
CA HIS A 13 -3.90 2.42 -3.36
C HIS A 13 -4.32 1.73 -4.66
N LEU A 14 -3.48 1.75 -5.68
CA LEU A 14 -3.82 1.22 -7.00
C LEU A 14 -2.84 0.15 -7.47
N HIS A 15 -3.37 -1.00 -7.88
CA HIS A 15 -2.64 -2.06 -8.57
C HIS A 15 -2.95 -2.05 -10.06
N VAL A 16 -1.97 -1.77 -10.90
CA VAL A 16 -2.15 -1.78 -12.35
C VAL A 16 -1.35 -2.88 -13.05
N ARG A 17 -0.51 -3.62 -12.32
CA ARG A 17 0.36 -4.67 -12.86
C ARG A 17 1.28 -4.12 -13.97
N SER A 18 1.68 -4.97 -14.94
CA SER A 18 2.52 -4.60 -16.07
C SER A 18 2.05 -5.29 -17.36
N GLY A 19 2.62 -4.94 -18.50
CA GLY A 19 2.31 -5.56 -19.80
C GLY A 19 0.83 -5.51 -20.17
N GLY A 20 0.25 -6.64 -20.60
CA GLY A 20 -1.13 -6.71 -21.06
C GLY A 20 -2.18 -6.39 -19.99
N GLU A 21 -1.90 -6.72 -18.72
CA GLU A 21 -2.79 -6.39 -17.60
C GLU A 21 -2.84 -4.87 -17.39
N LEU A 22 -1.69 -4.19 -17.41
CA LEU A 22 -1.61 -2.73 -17.33
C LEU A 22 -2.44 -2.08 -18.44
N GLN A 23 -2.27 -2.51 -19.69
CA GLN A 23 -2.98 -1.97 -20.83
C GLN A 23 -4.51 -2.12 -20.69
N SER A 24 -4.97 -3.19 -20.05
CA SER A 24 -6.39 -3.46 -19.88
C SER A 24 -7.06 -2.62 -18.77
N VAL A 25 -6.31 -2.19 -17.74
CA VAL A 25 -6.91 -1.56 -16.56
C VAL A 25 -6.61 -0.06 -16.44
N ILE A 26 -5.46 0.42 -16.96
CA ILE A 26 -5.03 1.80 -16.71
C ILE A 26 -6.01 2.84 -17.27
N GLY A 27 -6.67 2.56 -18.39
CA GLY A 27 -7.65 3.44 -18.99
C GLY A 27 -8.85 3.73 -18.07
N MET A 28 -9.28 2.74 -17.28
CA MET A 28 -10.40 2.90 -16.35
C MET A 28 -10.03 3.81 -15.16
N SER A 29 -8.83 3.64 -14.61
CA SER A 29 -8.33 4.46 -13.51
C SER A 29 -8.04 5.89 -13.97
N SER A 30 -7.30 6.07 -15.07
CA SER A 30 -6.91 7.39 -15.58
C SER A 30 -8.08 8.24 -16.08
N ALA A 31 -9.20 7.61 -16.47
CA ALA A 31 -10.42 8.34 -16.84
C ALA A 31 -11.04 9.06 -15.64
N GLN A 32 -10.90 8.52 -14.45
CA GLN A 32 -11.57 9.00 -13.23
C GLN A 32 -10.63 9.70 -12.25
N MET A 33 -9.40 9.19 -12.09
CA MET A 33 -8.44 9.67 -11.11
C MET A 33 -7.41 10.63 -11.72
N GLY A 34 -7.02 11.67 -10.98
CA GLY A 34 -5.95 12.60 -11.36
C GLY A 34 -4.58 12.00 -11.11
N ARG A 35 -4.43 11.36 -9.96
CA ARG A 35 -3.20 10.72 -9.50
C ARG A 35 -3.53 9.40 -8.82
N ALA A 36 -2.54 8.52 -8.73
CA ALA A 36 -2.66 7.35 -7.86
C ALA A 36 -1.30 6.93 -7.27
N ILE A 37 -1.35 6.40 -6.04
CA ILE A 37 -0.25 5.65 -5.44
C ILE A 37 -0.21 4.27 -6.07
N ILE A 38 0.87 3.97 -6.76
CA ILE A 38 1.03 2.72 -7.52
C ILE A 38 1.72 1.66 -6.65
N MET A 39 1.04 0.56 -6.40
CA MET A 39 1.56 -0.51 -5.58
C MET A 39 2.69 -1.27 -6.28
N PRO A 40 3.80 -1.55 -5.57
CA PRO A 40 5.05 -2.04 -6.15
C PRO A 40 5.16 -3.57 -6.23
N ASN A 41 4.13 -4.34 -5.84
CA ASN A 41 4.16 -5.80 -5.73
C ASN A 41 3.94 -6.51 -7.08
N LEU A 42 4.83 -6.23 -8.01
CA LEU A 42 4.95 -6.95 -9.28
C LEU A 42 5.74 -8.27 -9.11
N SER A 43 5.94 -8.99 -10.19
CA SER A 43 6.84 -10.14 -10.25
C SER A 43 7.85 -9.95 -11.41
N PRO A 44 9.10 -9.52 -11.09
CA PRO A 44 9.68 -9.20 -9.79
C PRO A 44 9.13 -7.88 -9.19
N PRO A 45 9.23 -7.70 -7.84
CA PRO A 45 8.76 -6.46 -7.20
C PRO A 45 9.67 -5.27 -7.50
N ILE A 46 9.12 -4.06 -7.38
CA ILE A 46 9.83 -2.79 -7.59
C ILE A 46 10.58 -2.40 -6.32
N THR A 47 11.87 -2.68 -6.24
CA THR A 47 12.68 -2.52 -5.03
C THR A 47 13.69 -1.37 -5.09
N SER A 48 13.83 -0.72 -6.26
CA SER A 48 14.78 0.37 -6.46
C SER A 48 14.17 1.58 -7.17
N VAL A 49 14.82 2.74 -7.01
CA VAL A 49 14.47 3.98 -7.70
C VAL A 49 14.47 3.79 -9.22
N GLU A 50 15.51 3.14 -9.75
CA GLU A 50 15.62 2.87 -11.18
C GLU A 50 14.44 2.06 -11.71
N GLN A 51 14.10 0.96 -11.03
CA GLN A 51 12.94 0.14 -11.39
C GLN A 51 11.63 0.93 -11.31
N ALA A 52 11.47 1.76 -10.28
CA ALA A 52 10.26 2.59 -10.11
C ALA A 52 10.10 3.61 -11.26
N LEU A 53 11.18 4.21 -11.72
CA LEU A 53 11.15 5.14 -12.86
C LEU A 53 10.84 4.42 -14.18
N ILE A 54 11.43 3.25 -14.42
CA ILE A 54 11.12 2.42 -15.60
C ILE A 54 9.64 2.04 -15.59
N TYR A 55 9.13 1.60 -14.45
CA TYR A 55 7.71 1.23 -14.31
C TYR A 55 6.79 2.43 -14.50
N ARG A 56 7.20 3.61 -14.03
CA ARG A 56 6.45 4.85 -14.27
C ARG A 56 6.31 5.15 -15.76
N GLU A 57 7.39 5.04 -16.52
CA GLU A 57 7.36 5.25 -17.97
C GLU A 57 6.49 4.20 -18.69
N GLU A 58 6.49 2.94 -18.24
CA GLU A 58 5.58 1.91 -18.75
C GLU A 58 4.10 2.31 -18.55
N ILE A 59 3.76 2.80 -17.35
CA ILE A 59 2.40 3.26 -17.04
C ILE A 59 2.01 4.45 -17.92
N LEU A 60 2.89 5.44 -18.05
CA LEU A 60 2.62 6.63 -18.86
C LEU A 60 2.45 6.27 -20.34
N GLY A 61 3.27 5.34 -20.86
CA GLY A 61 3.19 4.84 -22.23
C GLY A 61 1.93 4.03 -22.53
N ALA A 62 1.27 3.49 -21.51
CA ALA A 62 0.04 2.72 -21.63
C ALA A 62 -1.23 3.58 -21.51
N LEU A 63 -1.12 4.87 -21.23
CA LEU A 63 -2.28 5.75 -21.09
C LEU A 63 -3.02 5.92 -22.42
N PRO A 64 -4.36 5.86 -22.44
CA PRO A 64 -5.14 6.20 -23.62
C PRO A 64 -4.92 7.65 -24.05
N ASN A 65 -5.01 7.91 -25.37
CA ASN A 65 -4.87 9.24 -25.92
C ASN A 65 -5.82 10.25 -25.25
N GLY A 66 -5.28 11.37 -24.82
CA GLY A 66 -6.03 12.45 -24.16
C GLY A 66 -6.27 12.26 -22.67
N HIS A 67 -5.85 11.12 -22.07
CA HIS A 67 -5.89 10.97 -20.62
C HIS A 67 -4.72 11.69 -19.96
N THR A 68 -5.00 12.34 -18.83
CA THR A 68 -4.00 12.93 -17.94
C THR A 68 -4.04 12.19 -16.61
N PHE A 69 -2.91 11.60 -16.23
CA PHE A 69 -2.80 10.81 -15.01
C PHE A 69 -1.37 10.85 -14.50
N GLU A 70 -1.19 11.06 -13.19
CA GLU A 70 0.11 11.08 -12.55
C GLU A 70 0.30 9.85 -11.67
N PRO A 71 1.13 8.88 -12.08
CA PRO A 71 1.50 7.75 -11.22
C PRO A 71 2.51 8.21 -10.16
N LEU A 72 2.15 8.03 -8.89
CA LEU A 72 2.98 8.28 -7.72
C LEU A 72 3.61 6.95 -7.30
N MET A 73 4.93 6.83 -7.48
CA MET A 73 5.61 5.55 -7.34
C MET A 73 5.91 5.20 -5.89
N VAL A 74 6.02 3.90 -5.61
CA VAL A 74 6.29 3.33 -4.29
C VAL A 74 7.39 2.27 -4.42
N LEU A 75 8.30 2.20 -3.45
CA LEU A 75 9.27 1.11 -3.36
C LEU A 75 8.71 -0.04 -2.52
N TYR A 76 9.01 -1.26 -2.94
CA TYR A 76 8.73 -2.48 -2.20
C TYR A 76 9.86 -2.74 -1.20
N LEU A 77 9.54 -2.79 0.10
CA LEU A 77 10.51 -3.10 1.15
C LEU A 77 10.75 -4.62 1.24
N THR A 78 12.01 -4.99 1.34
CA THR A 78 12.51 -6.35 1.59
C THR A 78 13.45 -6.34 2.78
N ASP A 79 13.80 -7.51 3.31
CA ASP A 79 14.85 -7.64 4.36
C ASP A 79 16.20 -7.02 3.94
N ASN A 80 16.45 -6.86 2.64
CA ASN A 80 17.70 -6.37 2.07
C ASN A 80 17.64 -4.92 1.56
N THR A 81 16.52 -4.22 1.77
CA THR A 81 16.41 -2.82 1.37
C THR A 81 17.49 -1.99 2.07
N SER A 82 18.23 -1.19 1.32
CA SER A 82 19.32 -0.37 1.87
C SER A 82 18.83 1.03 2.26
N VAL A 83 19.48 1.61 3.27
CA VAL A 83 19.28 3.01 3.67
C VAL A 83 19.54 3.96 2.50
N LYS A 84 20.58 3.69 1.70
CA LYS A 84 20.93 4.48 0.53
C LYS A 84 19.82 4.54 -0.50
N GLU A 85 19.11 3.42 -0.72
CA GLU A 85 17.98 3.37 -1.65
C GLU A 85 16.83 4.25 -1.19
N ILE A 86 16.55 4.27 0.12
CA ILE A 86 15.54 5.15 0.71
C ILE A 86 15.93 6.63 0.58
N GLU A 87 17.19 6.97 0.79
CA GLU A 87 17.69 8.34 0.62
C GLU A 87 17.56 8.80 -0.85
N LEU A 88 17.90 7.93 -1.80
CA LEU A 88 17.70 8.21 -3.22
C LEU A 88 16.21 8.40 -3.55
N ALA A 89 15.36 7.53 -3.03
CA ALA A 89 13.91 7.60 -3.23
C ALA A 89 13.31 8.88 -2.64
N ALA A 90 13.72 9.27 -1.45
CA ALA A 90 13.24 10.47 -0.77
C ALA A 90 13.60 11.78 -1.51
N ASN A 91 14.69 11.75 -2.26
CA ASN A 91 15.13 12.88 -3.11
C ASN A 91 14.54 12.85 -4.53
N ASN A 92 13.71 11.85 -4.85
CA ASN A 92 13.09 11.72 -6.17
C ASN A 92 11.64 12.23 -6.14
N GLU A 93 11.29 13.11 -7.07
CA GLU A 93 9.98 13.74 -7.12
C GLU A 93 8.82 12.79 -7.43
N PHE A 94 9.07 11.63 -8.05
CA PHE A 94 8.05 10.67 -8.46
C PHE A 94 7.81 9.56 -7.43
N ILE A 95 8.75 9.35 -6.48
CA ILE A 95 8.63 8.31 -5.45
C ILE A 95 8.10 8.95 -4.17
N LYS A 96 6.95 8.49 -3.70
CA LYS A 96 6.23 9.13 -2.61
C LYS A 96 6.23 8.35 -1.30
N ALA A 97 6.52 7.05 -1.35
CA ALA A 97 6.46 6.18 -0.18
C ALA A 97 7.26 4.89 -0.38
N ALA A 98 7.39 4.11 0.68
CA ALA A 98 7.79 2.70 0.58
C ALA A 98 6.75 1.81 1.27
N LYS A 99 6.53 0.63 0.71
CA LYS A 99 5.48 -0.32 1.12
C LYS A 99 6.07 -1.51 1.85
N LEU A 100 5.56 -1.74 3.04
CA LEU A 100 5.79 -2.92 3.85
C LEU A 100 4.74 -3.99 3.54
N TYR A 101 5.19 -5.12 3.02
CA TYR A 101 4.44 -6.37 2.98
C TYR A 101 5.09 -7.36 3.94
N PRO A 102 4.38 -7.90 4.94
CA PRO A 102 4.85 -9.08 5.64
C PRO A 102 4.98 -10.23 4.65
N SER A 103 6.09 -10.98 4.75
CA SER A 103 6.37 -12.06 3.81
C SER A 103 5.24 -13.11 3.80
N GLY A 104 4.68 -13.38 2.62
CA GLY A 104 3.60 -14.34 2.42
C GLY A 104 2.19 -13.86 2.81
N ALA A 105 2.00 -12.58 3.15
CA ALA A 105 0.70 -12.07 3.59
C ALA A 105 -0.32 -11.93 2.44
N THR A 106 0.14 -11.62 1.23
CA THR A 106 -0.73 -11.34 0.09
C THR A 106 -0.06 -11.68 -1.24
N THR A 107 -0.71 -11.39 -2.34
CA THR A 107 -0.20 -11.64 -3.70
C THR A 107 1.17 -10.98 -3.92
N ASN A 108 2.14 -11.75 -4.44
CA ASN A 108 3.52 -11.32 -4.71
C ASN A 108 4.24 -10.74 -3.48
N SER A 109 3.96 -11.26 -2.28
CA SER A 109 4.59 -10.83 -1.03
C SER A 109 5.64 -11.80 -0.48
N ASP A 110 5.99 -12.84 -1.21
CA ASP A 110 7.01 -13.82 -0.83
C ASP A 110 8.38 -13.20 -0.54
N LYS A 111 8.72 -12.10 -1.23
CA LYS A 111 9.95 -11.31 -1.00
C LYS A 111 9.79 -10.19 0.02
N GLY A 112 8.64 -10.12 0.69
CA GLY A 112 8.35 -9.13 1.72
C GLY A 112 9.25 -9.24 2.95
N VAL A 113 9.02 -8.38 3.90
CA VAL A 113 9.80 -8.31 5.13
C VAL A 113 9.41 -9.48 6.04
N THR A 114 10.41 -10.26 6.45
CA THR A 114 10.20 -11.42 7.33
C THR A 114 10.17 -11.04 8.81
N ASP A 115 10.89 -9.96 9.17
CA ASP A 115 10.90 -9.36 10.50
C ASP A 115 11.18 -7.85 10.36
N VAL A 116 10.26 -7.04 10.85
CA VAL A 116 10.36 -5.56 10.76
C VAL A 116 11.62 -5.02 11.43
N SER A 117 12.16 -5.70 12.45
CA SER A 117 13.41 -5.29 13.11
C SER A 117 14.62 -5.26 12.17
N LYS A 118 14.62 -6.08 11.12
CA LYS A 118 15.71 -6.10 10.11
C LYS A 118 15.79 -4.81 9.31
N ILE A 119 14.68 -4.12 9.15
CA ILE A 119 14.59 -2.88 8.39
C ILE A 119 14.54 -1.62 9.29
N TYR A 120 14.82 -1.71 10.57
CA TYR A 120 14.84 -0.54 11.46
C TYR A 120 15.74 0.60 10.96
N PRO A 121 16.94 0.37 10.43
CA PRO A 121 17.75 1.44 9.84
C PRO A 121 17.06 2.11 8.63
N VAL A 122 16.28 1.35 7.86
CA VAL A 122 15.47 1.85 6.73
C VAL A 122 14.33 2.72 7.26
N LEU A 123 13.60 2.27 8.27
CA LEU A 123 12.51 3.04 8.90
C LEU A 123 13.02 4.33 9.54
N GLU A 124 14.19 4.31 10.15
CA GLU A 124 14.85 5.52 10.67
C GLU A 124 15.17 6.51 9.54
N SER A 125 15.69 6.03 8.41
CA SER A 125 15.95 6.87 7.24
C SER A 125 14.64 7.44 6.66
N MET A 126 13.59 6.64 6.56
CA MET A 126 12.26 7.11 6.13
C MET A 126 11.74 8.20 7.06
N GLN A 127 11.82 8.01 8.37
CA GLN A 127 11.43 9.01 9.36
C GLN A 127 12.19 10.32 9.20
N LYS A 128 13.52 10.26 9.05
CA LYS A 128 14.40 11.44 8.87
C LYS A 128 14.08 12.22 7.59
N ASN A 129 13.75 11.51 6.52
CA ASN A 129 13.44 12.11 5.23
C ASN A 129 11.94 12.43 5.05
N GLY A 130 11.10 12.18 6.06
CA GLY A 130 9.66 12.41 5.99
C GLY A 130 8.91 11.53 4.97
N MET A 131 9.53 10.41 4.54
CA MET A 131 8.95 9.46 3.59
C MET A 131 7.92 8.57 4.30
N PRO A 132 6.67 8.48 3.81
CA PRO A 132 5.65 7.63 4.41
C PRO A 132 5.95 6.13 4.25
N LEU A 133 5.65 5.37 5.30
CA LEU A 133 5.56 3.92 5.30
C LEU A 133 4.12 3.51 5.06
N LEU A 134 3.86 2.81 3.95
CA LEU A 134 2.57 2.19 3.67
C LEU A 134 2.62 0.74 4.16
N VAL A 135 1.60 0.30 4.89
CA VAL A 135 1.65 -1.00 5.60
C VAL A 135 0.49 -1.89 5.18
N HIS A 136 0.80 -3.10 4.69
CA HIS A 136 -0.15 -4.21 4.67
C HIS A 136 -0.08 -4.89 6.04
N GLY A 137 -1.13 -4.78 6.83
CA GLY A 137 -1.07 -5.11 8.24
C GLY A 137 -1.72 -6.43 8.60
N GLU A 138 -1.06 -7.53 8.27
CA GLU A 138 -1.50 -8.87 8.66
C GLU A 138 -0.36 -9.70 9.23
N ILE A 139 -0.64 -10.47 10.29
CA ILE A 139 0.23 -11.56 10.74
C ILE A 139 0.04 -12.77 9.83
N THR A 140 1.15 -13.42 9.45
CA THR A 140 1.14 -14.60 8.56
C THR A 140 1.23 -15.94 9.29
N HIS A 141 1.18 -15.94 10.61
CA HIS A 141 1.26 -17.14 11.43
C HIS A 141 0.00 -17.97 11.25
N LYS A 142 0.15 -19.27 10.97
CA LYS A 142 -0.95 -20.19 10.67
C LYS A 142 -1.90 -20.42 11.83
N GLU A 143 -1.43 -20.20 13.06
CA GLU A 143 -2.19 -20.36 14.29
C GLU A 143 -3.15 -19.19 14.56
N VAL A 144 -2.95 -18.05 13.86
CA VAL A 144 -3.81 -16.87 14.01
C VAL A 144 -4.97 -16.97 13.02
N ASP A 145 -6.20 -16.92 13.54
CA ASP A 145 -7.41 -16.86 12.72
C ASP A 145 -7.34 -15.71 11.73
N ILE A 146 -7.79 -15.93 10.49
CA ILE A 146 -7.68 -14.93 9.42
C ILE A 146 -8.39 -13.63 9.76
N PHE A 147 -9.45 -13.67 10.57
CA PHE A 147 -10.19 -12.47 10.98
C PHE A 147 -9.53 -11.71 12.14
N ASP A 148 -8.54 -12.31 12.80
CA ASP A 148 -7.79 -11.70 13.91
C ASP A 148 -6.39 -11.22 13.49
N ARG A 149 -5.97 -11.47 12.26
CA ARG A 149 -4.62 -11.17 11.77
C ARG A 149 -4.28 -9.70 11.81
N GLU A 150 -5.24 -8.84 11.49
CA GLU A 150 -5.04 -7.38 11.52
C GLU A 150 -4.85 -6.89 12.97
N ALA A 151 -5.69 -7.34 13.90
CA ALA A 151 -5.57 -6.99 15.32
C ALA A 151 -4.25 -7.50 15.92
N ALA A 152 -3.86 -8.74 15.59
CA ALA A 152 -2.61 -9.32 16.02
C ALA A 152 -1.38 -8.57 15.45
N PHE A 153 -1.46 -8.06 14.23
CA PHE A 153 -0.41 -7.25 13.63
C PHE A 153 -0.25 -5.90 14.35
N ILE A 154 -1.35 -5.27 14.73
CA ILE A 154 -1.31 -4.03 15.51
C ILE A 154 -0.51 -4.25 16.80
N ASP A 155 -0.90 -5.24 17.59
CA ASP A 155 -0.29 -5.53 18.91
C ASP A 155 1.18 -5.96 18.80
N GLN A 156 1.49 -6.87 17.88
CA GLN A 156 2.81 -7.49 17.81
C GLN A 156 3.84 -6.66 17.05
N VAL A 157 3.41 -5.85 16.07
CA VAL A 157 4.30 -5.19 15.11
C VAL A 157 4.10 -3.69 15.07
N LEU A 158 2.86 -3.22 14.79
CA LEU A 158 2.63 -1.82 14.42
C LEU A 158 2.82 -0.86 15.59
N GLU A 159 2.29 -1.19 16.77
CA GLU A 159 2.48 -0.38 17.99
C GLU A 159 3.95 -0.21 18.34
N LYS A 160 4.73 -1.31 18.27
CA LYS A 160 6.17 -1.27 18.55
C LYS A 160 6.91 -0.42 17.52
N THR A 161 6.53 -0.53 16.26
CA THR A 161 7.13 0.25 15.18
C THR A 161 6.89 1.74 15.38
N ILE A 162 5.66 2.16 15.64
CA ILE A 162 5.32 3.57 15.89
C ILE A 162 5.99 4.10 17.16
N LYS A 163 6.10 3.28 18.20
CA LYS A 163 6.81 3.65 19.42
C LYS A 163 8.31 3.88 19.20
N ASN A 164 8.94 3.03 18.39
CA ASN A 164 10.37 3.14 18.07
C ASN A 164 10.66 4.29 17.10
N PHE A 165 9.71 4.62 16.23
CA PHE A 165 9.83 5.66 15.21
C PHE A 165 8.67 6.68 15.32
N PRO A 166 8.65 7.52 16.37
CA PRO A 166 7.47 8.32 16.72
C PRO A 166 7.15 9.46 15.75
N SER A 167 8.05 9.79 14.85
CA SER A 167 7.84 10.79 13.77
C SER A 167 7.68 10.15 12.39
N LEU A 168 7.76 8.83 12.28
CA LEU A 168 7.51 8.13 11.03
C LEU A 168 6.05 8.33 10.60
N LYS A 169 5.85 8.77 9.37
CA LYS A 169 4.51 8.81 8.78
C LYS A 169 4.10 7.40 8.39
N VAL A 170 2.98 6.93 8.90
CA VAL A 170 2.48 5.57 8.62
C VAL A 170 1.09 5.64 8.03
N VAL A 171 0.87 4.90 6.95
CA VAL A 171 -0.46 4.66 6.39
C VAL A 171 -0.78 3.18 6.54
N PHE A 172 -1.72 2.87 7.42
CA PHE A 172 -2.25 1.52 7.61
C PHE A 172 -3.31 1.28 6.52
N GLU A 173 -2.95 0.50 5.51
CA GLU A 173 -3.72 0.44 4.28
C GLU A 173 -4.85 -0.60 4.33
N HIS A 174 -5.95 -0.31 3.59
CA HIS A 174 -7.11 -1.18 3.39
C HIS A 174 -7.60 -1.87 4.67
N ILE A 175 -7.68 -1.12 5.78
CA ILE A 175 -8.12 -1.64 7.07
C ILE A 175 -9.54 -2.23 6.98
N THR A 176 -9.78 -3.34 7.69
CA THR A 176 -11.02 -4.10 7.62
C THR A 176 -11.72 -4.26 8.97
N THR A 177 -11.01 -4.02 10.08
CA THR A 177 -11.51 -4.31 11.43
C THR A 177 -11.82 -3.06 12.22
N LYS A 178 -12.65 -3.24 13.24
CA LYS A 178 -12.90 -2.23 14.25
C LYS A 178 -11.63 -1.88 15.01
N ASP A 179 -10.79 -2.89 15.29
CA ASP A 179 -9.53 -2.73 16.03
C ASP A 179 -8.57 -1.80 15.28
N ALA A 180 -8.40 -1.98 13.96
CA ALA A 180 -7.59 -1.10 13.14
C ALA A 180 -8.13 0.34 13.11
N LYS A 181 -9.45 0.51 12.96
CA LYS A 181 -10.09 1.84 13.01
C LYS A 181 -9.85 2.52 14.36
N ASP A 182 -10.09 1.82 15.48
CA ASP A 182 -9.94 2.38 16.82
C ASP A 182 -8.47 2.69 17.11
N PHE A 183 -7.55 1.83 16.68
CA PHE A 183 -6.11 2.05 16.77
C PHE A 183 -5.69 3.35 16.06
N VAL A 184 -6.02 3.51 14.79
CA VAL A 184 -5.64 4.69 14.00
C VAL A 184 -6.23 5.97 14.62
N LEU A 185 -7.48 5.93 15.10
CA LEU A 185 -8.09 7.07 15.77
C LEU A 185 -7.43 7.42 17.13
N SER A 186 -6.75 6.47 17.76
CA SER A 186 -6.01 6.70 19.00
C SER A 186 -4.59 7.22 18.76
N CYS A 187 -4.08 7.13 17.53
CA CYS A 187 -2.75 7.56 17.17
C CYS A 187 -2.64 9.09 16.98
N LYS A 188 -1.41 9.57 16.83
CA LYS A 188 -1.13 10.96 16.47
C LYS A 188 -1.34 11.19 14.96
N ASP A 189 -1.29 12.44 14.54
CA ASP A 189 -1.52 12.89 13.15
C ASP A 189 -0.54 12.32 12.10
N ASN A 190 0.52 11.67 12.54
CA ASN A 190 1.46 10.97 11.64
C ASN A 190 1.02 9.55 11.27
N VAL A 191 -0.11 9.08 11.77
CA VAL A 191 -0.71 7.78 11.43
C VAL A 191 -2.05 8.00 10.76
N ALA A 192 -2.22 7.43 9.58
CA ALA A 192 -3.45 7.46 8.80
C ALA A 192 -3.84 6.04 8.35
N ALA A 193 -5.01 5.89 7.75
CA ALA A 193 -5.45 4.64 7.15
C ALA A 193 -6.09 4.86 5.79
N THR A 194 -6.15 3.81 4.98
CA THR A 194 -7.00 3.73 3.80
C THR A 194 -8.07 2.66 3.98
N ILE A 195 -9.22 2.85 3.36
CA ILE A 195 -10.32 1.88 3.31
C ILE A 195 -10.72 1.73 1.85
N THR A 196 -10.84 0.49 1.37
CA THR A 196 -11.28 0.23 0.01
C THR A 196 -12.80 0.30 -0.12
N PRO A 197 -13.36 0.59 -1.31
CA PRO A 197 -14.81 0.65 -1.52
C PRO A 197 -15.53 -0.64 -1.14
N HIS A 198 -14.97 -1.81 -1.46
CA HIS A 198 -15.60 -3.08 -1.14
C HIS A 198 -15.62 -3.38 0.36
N HIS A 199 -14.64 -2.91 1.14
CA HIS A 199 -14.67 -3.02 2.61
C HIS A 199 -15.73 -2.10 3.25
N LEU A 200 -16.17 -1.06 2.56
CA LEU A 200 -17.29 -0.22 3.00
C LEU A 200 -18.66 -0.81 2.62
N LEU A 201 -18.72 -1.58 1.52
CA LEU A 201 -19.97 -2.10 0.95
C LEU A 201 -20.31 -3.51 1.43
N ALA A 202 -19.32 -4.34 1.76
CA ALA A 202 -19.48 -5.73 2.09
C ALA A 202 -18.88 -6.08 3.47
N ASN A 203 -19.34 -7.16 4.06
CA ASN A 203 -18.81 -7.73 5.30
C ASN A 203 -18.71 -9.26 5.20
N ARG A 204 -18.28 -9.92 6.27
CA ARG A 204 -18.12 -11.39 6.33
C ARG A 204 -19.34 -12.17 5.89
N ASN A 205 -20.55 -11.68 6.17
CA ASN A 205 -21.76 -12.38 5.78
C ASN A 205 -21.89 -12.46 4.25
N ASN A 206 -21.48 -11.41 3.53
CA ASN A 206 -21.47 -11.44 2.06
C ASN A 206 -20.53 -12.50 1.49
N MET A 207 -19.44 -12.82 2.23
CA MET A 207 -18.49 -13.87 1.83
C MET A 207 -18.92 -15.28 2.18
N LEU A 208 -19.62 -15.47 3.32
CA LEU A 208 -19.74 -16.77 3.98
C LEU A 208 -21.17 -17.30 4.05
N VAL A 209 -22.20 -16.45 4.11
CA VAL A 209 -23.61 -16.91 4.25
C VAL A 209 -24.06 -17.62 2.99
N GLY A 210 -24.50 -18.88 3.18
CA GLY A 210 -24.97 -19.74 2.08
C GLY A 210 -23.84 -20.42 1.29
N GLY A 211 -22.60 -20.29 1.73
CA GLY A 211 -21.40 -20.86 1.13
C GLY A 211 -20.34 -19.82 0.84
N ILE A 212 -19.11 -20.27 0.56
CA ILE A 212 -17.99 -19.34 0.24
C ILE A 212 -18.22 -18.63 -1.09
N GLN A 213 -18.15 -17.31 -1.07
CA GLN A 213 -18.31 -16.46 -2.25
C GLN A 213 -16.97 -15.75 -2.55
N PRO A 214 -16.05 -16.40 -3.27
CA PRO A 214 -14.67 -15.90 -3.43
C PRO A 214 -14.55 -14.57 -4.17
N HIS A 215 -15.57 -14.15 -4.90
CA HIS A 215 -15.60 -12.85 -5.59
C HIS A 215 -15.77 -11.65 -4.64
N TYR A 216 -16.04 -11.90 -3.36
CA TYR A 216 -16.07 -10.87 -2.31
C TYR A 216 -14.74 -10.75 -1.54
N TYR A 217 -13.79 -11.63 -1.88
CA TYR A 217 -12.48 -11.62 -1.23
C TYR A 217 -11.50 -10.75 -2.00
#